data_40dd9b54a25e5ea1e31f994d3842bb7d
#
_entry.id   40dd9b54a25e5ea1e31f994d3842bb7d
#
_cell.length_a   1.000
_cell.length_b   1.000
_cell.length_c   1.000
_cell.angle_alpha   90.00
_cell.angle_beta   90.00
_cell.angle_gamma   90.00
#
_symmetry.space_group_name_H-M   'P 1'
#
loop_
_entity.id
_entity.type
_entity.pdbx_description
1 polymer ?
#
loop_
_entity_poly.entity_id
_entity_poly.type
_entity_poly.pdbx_seq_one_letter_code
_entity_poly.pdbx_strand_id
1 'polypeptide(L)'
;MKAALVIMAAGMGSRYGGNKQVDGIGPNGEILMEYSIFDALRAGFTKVVFIIKPDMRDLMENMVGKHLAARKTADGDNVEVCYAYQDFSSVPDFYEVPSERVKPFGTVHALLCAREFVHEPFVVINADDYYGVDAFKTIYAELSKLAESGEGTMVGYDLCNTVSEHGTVTRGVCHVNEQGMLDRVVETFHLKPCADGKIRDIQEDGDGPVYAPETPVSMNFWGFTPWLFEKLDAYFKDFLRALPDGELKKECLLPSLIGELIDRGELSVSVLRSSARWFGMTYHEDKEMVQRELQKLHDAGVYPKTLRA
;
A
#
# COMPACT_ATOMS: atom_id res chain seq x y z
N MET A 1 13.54 -8.83 -15.38
CA MET A 1 12.27 -9.48 -14.94
C MET A 1 11.15 -8.46 -15.12
N LYS A 2 9.99 -8.86 -15.67
CA LYS A 2 8.79 -8.01 -15.66
C LYS A 2 8.17 -8.06 -14.26
N ALA A 3 7.72 -6.92 -13.75
CA ALA A 3 7.03 -6.82 -12.47
C ALA A 3 6.00 -5.68 -12.52
N ALA A 4 4.89 -5.85 -11.80
CA ALA A 4 3.82 -4.86 -11.72
C ALA A 4 3.80 -4.11 -10.39
N LEU A 5 3.54 -2.81 -10.45
CA LEU A 5 3.19 -1.98 -9.30
C LEU A 5 1.67 -1.83 -9.26
N VAL A 6 1.03 -2.33 -8.22
CA VAL A 6 -0.42 -2.21 -7.98
C VAL A 6 -0.66 -1.13 -6.93
N ILE A 7 -1.41 -0.10 -7.27
CA ILE A 7 -1.65 1.06 -6.42
C ILE A 7 -3.13 1.10 -6.00
N MET A 8 -3.37 1.00 -4.70
CA MET A 8 -4.72 1.10 -4.12
C MET A 8 -5.13 2.57 -4.00
N ALA A 9 -5.87 3.08 -4.97
CA ALA A 9 -6.26 4.48 -5.06
C ALA A 9 -7.79 4.73 -4.95
N ALA A 10 -8.62 3.69 -4.85
CA ALA A 10 -10.07 3.82 -4.76
C ALA A 10 -10.55 4.58 -3.50
N GLY A 11 -9.76 4.61 -2.43
CA GLY A 11 -10.03 5.34 -1.19
C GLY A 11 -9.70 6.83 -1.21
N MET A 12 -8.99 7.32 -2.22
CA MET A 12 -8.53 8.73 -2.28
C MET A 12 -9.67 9.75 -2.22
N GLY A 13 -10.87 9.41 -2.74
CA GLY A 13 -12.03 10.32 -2.77
C GLY A 13 -12.68 10.62 -1.42
N SER A 14 -12.55 9.75 -0.43
CA SER A 14 -13.34 9.84 0.81
C SER A 14 -12.66 10.63 1.93
N ARG A 15 -11.33 10.68 1.98
CA ARG A 15 -10.58 11.28 3.10
C ARG A 15 -10.53 12.82 3.05
N TYR A 16 -10.73 13.43 1.88
CA TYR A 16 -10.52 14.88 1.67
C TYR A 16 -11.75 15.64 1.20
N GLY A 17 -12.96 15.06 1.30
CA GLY A 17 -14.22 15.78 1.07
C GLY A 17 -14.41 16.36 -0.33
N GLY A 18 -14.03 15.66 -1.38
CA GLY A 18 -14.16 16.09 -2.77
C GLY A 18 -12.84 16.55 -3.41
N ASN A 19 -12.84 17.34 -4.43
CA ASN A 19 -11.76 17.71 -5.36
C ASN A 19 -10.37 18.11 -4.80
N LYS A 20 -10.13 18.07 -3.49
CA LYS A 20 -8.86 18.45 -2.86
C LYS A 20 -7.74 17.41 -2.97
N GLN A 21 -7.99 16.24 -3.54
CA GLN A 21 -6.99 15.18 -3.71
C GLN A 21 -6.00 15.41 -4.84
N VAL A 22 -6.24 16.41 -5.61
CA VAL A 22 -5.44 16.83 -6.76
C VAL A 22 -4.43 17.91 -6.37
N ASP A 23 -4.41 18.36 -5.10
CA ASP A 23 -3.41 19.32 -4.64
C ASP A 23 -2.05 18.62 -4.63
N GLY A 24 -1.20 19.00 -5.57
CA GLY A 24 0.18 18.56 -5.61
C GLY A 24 0.88 18.87 -4.29
N ILE A 25 1.69 17.93 -3.85
CA ILE A 25 2.47 18.05 -2.62
C ILE A 25 3.96 18.24 -2.92
N GLY A 26 4.40 17.78 -4.07
CA GLY A 26 5.76 18.00 -4.56
C GLY A 26 5.98 19.43 -5.06
N PRO A 27 7.26 19.83 -5.25
CA PRO A 27 7.64 21.20 -5.64
C PRO A 27 7.03 21.67 -6.96
N ASN A 28 6.68 20.76 -7.86
CA ASN A 28 6.07 21.08 -9.16
C ASN A 28 4.64 20.56 -9.28
N GLY A 29 3.97 20.34 -8.16
CA GLY A 29 2.61 19.85 -8.11
C GLY A 29 2.47 18.34 -8.29
N GLU A 30 3.52 17.58 -8.05
CA GLU A 30 3.46 16.12 -8.01
C GLU A 30 2.66 15.62 -6.81
N ILE A 31 1.94 14.52 -6.97
CA ILE A 31 1.25 13.82 -5.88
C ILE A 31 2.10 12.66 -5.34
N LEU A 32 1.83 12.20 -4.12
CA LEU A 32 2.70 11.19 -3.46
C LEU A 32 2.92 9.93 -4.29
N MET A 33 1.87 9.40 -4.93
CA MET A 33 2.01 8.20 -5.76
C MET A 33 2.97 8.38 -6.95
N GLU A 34 3.16 9.60 -7.48
CA GLU A 34 4.10 9.83 -8.58
C GLU A 34 5.55 9.56 -8.17
N TYR A 35 5.89 9.80 -6.89
CA TYR A 35 7.20 9.44 -6.33
C TYR A 35 7.35 7.91 -6.25
N SER A 36 6.33 7.22 -5.75
CA SER A 36 6.31 5.75 -5.70
C SER A 36 6.43 5.13 -7.08
N ILE A 37 5.71 5.66 -8.07
CA ILE A 37 5.80 5.22 -9.48
C ILE A 37 7.22 5.47 -10.03
N PHE A 38 7.77 6.67 -9.78
CA PHE A 38 9.11 7.02 -10.24
C PHE A 38 10.17 6.06 -9.67
N ASP A 39 10.09 5.76 -8.37
CA ASP A 39 11.01 4.85 -7.70
C ASP A 39 10.85 3.41 -8.17
N ALA A 40 9.61 2.95 -8.38
CA ALA A 40 9.33 1.63 -8.92
C ALA A 40 9.91 1.46 -10.35
N LEU A 41 9.67 2.42 -11.26
CA LEU A 41 10.23 2.38 -12.61
C LEU A 41 11.77 2.36 -12.58
N ARG A 42 12.37 3.17 -11.73
CA ARG A 42 13.82 3.20 -11.52
C ARG A 42 14.36 1.88 -10.96
N ALA A 43 13.58 1.16 -10.16
CA ALA A 43 13.92 -0.17 -9.66
C ALA A 43 13.77 -1.28 -10.72
N GLY A 44 13.00 -1.05 -11.79
CA GLY A 44 12.84 -2.01 -12.89
C GLY A 44 11.40 -2.50 -13.12
N PHE A 45 10.41 -1.94 -12.42
CA PHE A 45 9.00 -2.25 -12.70
C PHE A 45 8.61 -1.76 -14.10
N THR A 46 7.76 -2.53 -14.77
CA THR A 46 7.40 -2.31 -16.18
C THR A 46 5.93 -2.03 -16.40
N LYS A 47 5.10 -2.25 -15.37
CA LYS A 47 3.66 -2.07 -15.39
C LYS A 47 3.17 -1.36 -14.14
N VAL A 48 2.17 -0.50 -14.30
CA VAL A 48 1.44 0.14 -13.19
C VAL A 48 -0.05 -0.14 -13.35
N VAL A 49 -0.65 -0.69 -12.30
CA VAL A 49 -2.08 -0.98 -12.24
C VAL A 49 -2.70 -0.10 -11.15
N PHE A 50 -3.57 0.81 -11.54
CA PHE A 50 -4.32 1.65 -10.60
C PHE A 50 -5.64 0.97 -10.25
N ILE A 51 -5.89 0.73 -8.97
CA ILE A 51 -7.19 0.32 -8.45
C ILE A 51 -7.94 1.58 -8.04
N ILE A 52 -8.95 1.96 -8.81
CA ILE A 52 -9.71 3.21 -8.67
C ILE A 52 -11.22 2.96 -8.67
N LYS A 53 -12.00 3.97 -8.31
CA LYS A 53 -13.43 3.98 -8.64
C LYS A 53 -13.64 4.35 -10.11
N PRO A 54 -14.73 3.87 -10.75
CA PRO A 54 -14.99 4.17 -12.18
C PRO A 54 -15.01 5.66 -12.52
N ASP A 55 -15.56 6.50 -11.64
CA ASP A 55 -15.63 7.95 -11.78
C ASP A 55 -14.27 8.68 -11.69
N MET A 56 -13.24 8.00 -11.22
CA MET A 56 -11.88 8.54 -11.13
C MET A 56 -11.05 8.32 -12.40
N ARG A 57 -11.55 7.58 -13.40
CA ARG A 57 -10.78 7.16 -14.59
C ARG A 57 -10.16 8.32 -15.34
N ASP A 58 -10.95 9.31 -15.72
CA ASP A 58 -10.50 10.46 -16.51
C ASP A 58 -9.51 11.33 -15.71
N LEU A 59 -9.76 11.49 -14.42
CA LEU A 59 -8.88 12.22 -13.52
C LEU A 59 -7.50 11.56 -13.47
N MET A 60 -7.44 10.26 -13.19
CA MET A 60 -6.18 9.50 -13.10
C MET A 60 -5.42 9.46 -14.42
N GLU A 61 -6.13 9.28 -15.53
CA GLU A 61 -5.54 9.31 -16.88
C GLU A 61 -4.87 10.66 -17.18
N ASN A 62 -5.55 11.76 -16.86
CA ASN A 62 -5.04 13.10 -17.15
C ASN A 62 -3.92 13.52 -16.19
N MET A 63 -3.96 13.11 -14.94
CA MET A 63 -2.96 13.49 -13.93
C MET A 63 -1.66 12.69 -14.07
N VAL A 64 -1.76 11.39 -14.26
CA VAL A 64 -0.62 10.47 -14.17
C VAL A 64 -0.52 9.59 -15.42
N GLY A 65 -1.61 8.99 -15.87
CA GLY A 65 -1.62 7.91 -16.85
C GLY A 65 -0.97 8.29 -18.17
N LYS A 66 -1.30 9.44 -18.76
CA LYS A 66 -0.76 9.89 -20.03
C LYS A 66 0.76 10.11 -20.00
N HIS A 67 1.26 10.72 -18.93
CA HIS A 67 2.69 10.94 -18.77
C HIS A 67 3.42 9.63 -18.54
N LEU A 68 2.81 8.74 -17.76
CA LEU A 68 3.37 7.44 -17.42
C LEU A 68 3.47 6.53 -18.65
N ALA A 69 2.41 6.43 -19.47
CA ALA A 69 2.38 5.62 -20.67
C ALA A 69 3.38 6.10 -21.77
N ALA A 70 3.83 7.36 -21.70
CA ALA A 70 4.87 7.89 -22.57
C ALA A 70 6.29 7.51 -22.12
N ARG A 71 6.47 7.03 -20.89
CA ARG A 71 7.78 6.64 -20.35
C ARG A 71 8.25 5.32 -20.90
N LYS A 72 9.57 5.18 -20.91
CA LYS A 72 10.24 3.94 -21.31
C LYS A 72 10.72 3.16 -20.09
N THR A 73 10.59 1.85 -20.18
CA THR A 73 11.24 0.90 -19.27
C THR A 73 12.73 0.83 -19.57
N ALA A 74 13.49 0.15 -18.72
CA ALA A 74 14.92 -0.08 -18.95
C ALA A 74 15.19 -0.85 -20.26
N ASP A 75 14.24 -1.68 -20.71
CA ASP A 75 14.34 -2.44 -21.96
C ASP A 75 13.91 -1.64 -23.20
N GLY A 76 13.48 -0.37 -23.03
CA GLY A 76 13.08 0.53 -24.09
C GLY A 76 11.60 0.42 -24.53
N ASP A 77 10.84 -0.49 -23.93
CA ASP A 77 9.39 -0.60 -24.12
C ASP A 77 8.65 0.54 -23.42
N ASN A 78 7.40 0.80 -23.81
CA ASN A 78 6.55 1.72 -23.06
C ASN A 78 6.13 1.08 -21.73
N VAL A 79 5.98 1.90 -20.69
CA VAL A 79 5.38 1.47 -19.44
C VAL A 79 3.91 1.08 -19.69
N GLU A 80 3.51 -0.11 -19.25
CA GLU A 80 2.14 -0.56 -19.34
C GLU A 80 1.31 0.06 -18.21
N VAL A 81 0.19 0.71 -18.54
CA VAL A 81 -0.70 1.38 -17.58
C VAL A 81 -2.09 0.77 -17.66
N CYS A 82 -2.57 0.23 -16.55
CA CYS A 82 -3.87 -0.41 -16.44
C CYS A 82 -4.72 0.26 -15.35
N TYR A 83 -6.04 0.16 -15.50
CA TYR A 83 -7.02 0.67 -14.53
C TYR A 83 -8.00 -0.42 -14.17
N ALA A 84 -7.94 -0.87 -12.92
CA ALA A 84 -8.87 -1.79 -12.32
C ALA A 84 -9.95 -1.02 -11.54
N TYR A 85 -11.21 -1.40 -11.68
CA TYR A 85 -12.30 -0.69 -11.01
C TYR A 85 -12.76 -1.45 -9.78
N GLN A 86 -12.63 -0.79 -8.62
CA GLN A 86 -13.20 -1.30 -7.37
C GLN A 86 -14.63 -0.80 -7.23
N ASP A 87 -15.58 -1.60 -7.70
CA ASP A 87 -17.01 -1.40 -7.57
C ASP A 87 -17.72 -2.71 -7.21
N PHE A 88 -19.02 -2.69 -7.07
CA PHE A 88 -19.78 -3.87 -6.69
C PHE A 88 -20.09 -4.84 -7.86
N SER A 89 -19.75 -4.49 -9.10
CA SER A 89 -19.95 -5.37 -10.25
C SER A 89 -19.03 -6.60 -10.24
N SER A 90 -17.91 -6.51 -9.50
CA SER A 90 -16.94 -7.61 -9.32
C SER A 90 -17.29 -8.56 -8.16
N VAL A 91 -18.36 -8.29 -7.42
CA VAL A 91 -18.81 -9.15 -6.32
C VAL A 91 -19.44 -10.42 -6.91
N PRO A 92 -19.14 -11.63 -6.38
CA PRO A 92 -19.71 -12.88 -6.89
C PRO A 92 -21.24 -12.92 -6.85
N ASP A 93 -21.88 -13.49 -7.87
CA ASP A 93 -23.34 -13.53 -8.09
C ASP A 93 -24.14 -14.15 -6.94
N PHE A 94 -23.51 -14.99 -6.10
CA PHE A 94 -24.20 -15.60 -4.97
C PHE A 94 -24.45 -14.64 -3.80
N TYR A 95 -23.85 -13.45 -3.80
CA TYR A 95 -23.97 -12.45 -2.73
C TYR A 95 -24.71 -11.22 -3.25
N GLU A 96 -25.87 -10.94 -2.67
CA GLU A 96 -26.61 -9.72 -2.96
C GLU A 96 -26.08 -8.58 -2.09
N VAL A 97 -25.50 -7.57 -2.74
CA VAL A 97 -24.98 -6.39 -2.05
C VAL A 97 -26.14 -5.53 -1.55
N PRO A 98 -26.22 -5.24 -0.23
CA PRO A 98 -27.26 -4.36 0.29
C PRO A 98 -27.27 -3.00 -0.43
N SER A 99 -28.46 -2.52 -0.82
CA SER A 99 -28.61 -1.27 -1.59
C SER A 99 -28.04 -0.03 -0.87
N GLU A 100 -28.03 -0.06 0.45
CA GLU A 100 -27.51 0.99 1.31
C GLU A 100 -25.99 0.94 1.50
N ARG A 101 -25.34 -0.14 1.03
CA ARG A 101 -23.90 -0.27 1.18
C ARG A 101 -23.18 0.62 0.17
N VAL A 102 -22.46 1.62 0.69
CA VAL A 102 -21.60 2.52 -0.07
C VAL A 102 -20.12 2.16 0.07
N LYS A 103 -19.76 1.54 1.21
CA LYS A 103 -18.36 1.23 1.54
C LYS A 103 -17.90 -0.02 0.75
N PRO A 104 -16.76 0.04 0.02
CA PRO A 104 -16.17 -1.14 -0.61
C PRO A 104 -15.84 -2.25 0.41
N PHE A 105 -15.60 -3.46 -0.06
CA PHE A 105 -15.32 -4.61 0.80
C PHE A 105 -13.86 -4.71 1.28
N GLY A 106 -13.06 -3.66 1.19
CA GLY A 106 -11.70 -3.59 1.72
C GLY A 106 -10.62 -4.01 0.72
N THR A 107 -9.39 -4.24 1.23
CA THR A 107 -8.18 -4.38 0.43
C THR A 107 -8.06 -5.71 -0.32
N VAL A 108 -8.67 -6.79 0.19
CA VAL A 108 -8.77 -8.06 -0.55
C VAL A 108 -9.61 -7.87 -1.81
N HIS A 109 -10.79 -7.26 -1.68
CA HIS A 109 -11.65 -6.95 -2.83
C HIS A 109 -10.96 -6.02 -3.83
N ALA A 110 -10.26 -4.98 -3.33
CA ALA A 110 -9.50 -4.08 -4.19
C ALA A 110 -8.50 -4.84 -5.06
N LEU A 111 -7.68 -5.70 -4.46
CA LEU A 111 -6.70 -6.50 -5.20
C LEU A 111 -7.36 -7.45 -6.21
N LEU A 112 -8.46 -8.09 -5.86
CA LEU A 112 -9.19 -8.98 -6.78
C LEU A 112 -9.62 -8.26 -8.07
N CYS A 113 -9.97 -6.97 -7.99
CA CYS A 113 -10.30 -6.17 -9.17
C CYS A 113 -9.11 -6.00 -10.14
N ALA A 114 -7.87 -6.15 -9.65
CA ALA A 114 -6.68 -6.06 -10.48
C ALA A 114 -6.26 -7.39 -11.14
N ARG A 115 -6.92 -8.52 -10.82
CA ARG A 115 -6.53 -9.87 -11.24
C ARG A 115 -6.32 -10.01 -12.74
N GLU A 116 -7.19 -9.43 -13.56
CA GLU A 116 -7.15 -9.52 -15.03
C GLU A 116 -5.97 -8.76 -15.66
N PHE A 117 -5.28 -7.92 -14.89
CA PHE A 117 -4.19 -7.08 -15.35
C PHE A 117 -2.81 -7.53 -14.83
N VAL A 118 -2.76 -8.44 -13.85
CA VAL A 118 -1.52 -8.81 -13.15
C VAL A 118 -1.21 -10.28 -13.37
N HIS A 119 -0.23 -10.57 -14.22
CA HIS A 119 0.21 -11.92 -14.58
C HIS A 119 1.69 -12.17 -14.25
N GLU A 120 2.40 -11.17 -13.77
CA GLU A 120 3.79 -11.18 -13.33
C GLU A 120 3.89 -10.96 -11.81
N PRO A 121 5.04 -11.23 -11.17
CA PRO A 121 5.28 -10.82 -9.80
C PRO A 121 4.95 -9.34 -9.60
N PHE A 122 4.35 -9.01 -8.48
CA PHE A 122 3.85 -7.65 -8.25
C PHE A 122 4.06 -7.19 -6.82
N VAL A 123 4.05 -5.88 -6.64
CA VAL A 123 3.90 -5.26 -5.33
C VAL A 123 2.60 -4.48 -5.24
N VAL A 124 2.06 -4.39 -4.03
CA VAL A 124 0.90 -3.56 -3.73
C VAL A 124 1.29 -2.46 -2.74
N ILE A 125 0.79 -1.25 -2.99
CA ILE A 125 1.01 -0.07 -2.14
C ILE A 125 -0.26 0.77 -2.03
N ASN A 126 -0.28 1.66 -1.03
CA ASN A 126 -1.27 2.73 -0.94
C ASN A 126 -0.89 3.91 -1.85
N ALA A 127 -1.86 4.64 -2.33
CA ALA A 127 -1.66 5.80 -3.20
C ALA A 127 -1.24 7.08 -2.47
N ASP A 128 -1.51 7.16 -1.17
CA ASP A 128 -1.34 8.33 -0.31
C ASP A 128 -0.09 8.25 0.59
N ASP A 129 0.83 7.30 0.31
CA ASP A 129 2.05 7.05 1.06
C ASP A 129 3.31 7.26 0.23
N TYR A 130 4.37 7.78 0.87
CA TYR A 130 5.73 7.81 0.36
C TYR A 130 6.56 6.71 0.99
N TYR A 131 7.15 5.85 0.18
CA TYR A 131 7.85 4.65 0.63
C TYR A 131 9.37 4.75 0.60
N GLY A 132 9.91 5.68 -0.19
CA GLY A 132 11.35 5.88 -0.35
C GLY A 132 12.02 4.99 -1.39
N VAL A 133 13.11 5.50 -1.94
CA VAL A 133 13.84 4.91 -3.08
C VAL A 133 14.33 3.49 -2.81
N ASP A 134 14.96 3.26 -1.64
CA ASP A 134 15.62 1.99 -1.33
C ASP A 134 14.61 0.86 -1.11
N ALA A 135 13.40 1.19 -0.65
CA ALA A 135 12.34 0.21 -0.46
C ALA A 135 11.93 -0.46 -1.78
N PHE A 136 11.78 0.31 -2.86
CA PHE A 136 11.45 -0.23 -4.18
C PHE A 136 12.57 -1.07 -4.77
N LYS A 137 13.84 -0.67 -4.62
CA LYS A 137 14.99 -1.46 -5.08
C LYS A 137 15.07 -2.80 -4.35
N THR A 138 14.89 -2.76 -3.03
CA THR A 138 15.00 -3.93 -2.16
C THR A 138 13.91 -4.94 -2.48
N ILE A 139 12.66 -4.49 -2.56
CA ILE A 139 11.54 -5.40 -2.83
C ILE A 139 11.57 -5.94 -4.27
N TYR A 140 11.99 -5.14 -5.26
CA TYR A 140 12.14 -5.61 -6.64
C TYR A 140 13.18 -6.74 -6.76
N ALA A 141 14.31 -6.60 -6.07
CA ALA A 141 15.34 -7.64 -6.02
C ALA A 141 14.82 -8.92 -5.36
N GLU A 142 13.97 -8.82 -4.35
CA GLU A 142 13.39 -9.98 -3.67
C GLU A 142 12.30 -10.65 -4.49
N LEU A 143 11.45 -9.89 -5.19
CA LEU A 143 10.41 -10.47 -6.07
C LEU A 143 10.97 -11.50 -7.06
N SER A 144 12.20 -11.28 -7.55
CA SER A 144 12.84 -12.18 -8.51
C SER A 144 13.25 -13.54 -7.93
N LYS A 145 13.20 -13.68 -6.61
CA LYS A 145 13.61 -14.89 -5.87
C LYS A 145 12.42 -15.70 -5.35
N LEU A 146 11.21 -15.08 -5.34
CA LEU A 146 10.02 -15.75 -4.84
C LEU A 146 9.69 -16.98 -5.68
N ALA A 147 9.34 -18.08 -5.01
CA ALA A 147 8.74 -19.22 -5.66
C ALA A 147 7.38 -18.84 -6.29
N GLU A 148 6.93 -19.63 -7.26
CA GLU A 148 5.67 -19.38 -7.94
C GLU A 148 4.46 -19.38 -6.99
N SER A 149 4.56 -20.08 -5.85
CA SER A 149 3.48 -20.19 -4.86
C SER A 149 4.02 -20.29 -3.44
N GLY A 150 3.21 -19.88 -2.47
CA GLY A 150 3.50 -20.05 -1.04
C GLY A 150 4.53 -19.08 -0.47
N GLU A 151 5.04 -18.17 -1.26
CA GLU A 151 6.00 -17.17 -0.81
C GLU A 151 5.53 -15.74 -1.08
N GLY A 152 5.91 -14.85 -0.19
CA GLY A 152 5.69 -13.42 -0.30
C GLY A 152 6.81 -12.64 0.38
N THR A 153 6.81 -11.34 0.20
CA THR A 153 7.76 -10.43 0.82
C THR A 153 7.07 -9.14 1.22
N MET A 154 7.62 -8.43 2.17
CA MET A 154 7.14 -7.09 2.54
C MET A 154 8.30 -6.18 2.92
N VAL A 155 8.09 -4.86 2.81
CA VAL A 155 8.99 -3.89 3.40
C VAL A 155 8.48 -3.51 4.79
N GLY A 156 9.29 -3.79 5.81
CA GLY A 156 9.06 -3.36 7.19
C GLY A 156 9.82 -2.06 7.48
N TYR A 157 9.11 -1.07 7.98
CA TYR A 157 9.67 0.22 8.38
C TYR A 157 9.89 0.26 9.89
N ASP A 158 10.90 0.99 10.33
CA ASP A 158 11.08 1.25 11.75
C ASP A 158 9.93 2.14 12.26
N LEU A 159 9.30 1.73 13.36
CA LEU A 159 8.12 2.39 13.92
C LEU A 159 8.35 3.90 14.13
N CYS A 160 9.54 4.29 14.64
CA CYS A 160 9.89 5.69 14.83
C CYS A 160 9.85 6.55 13.54
N ASN A 161 10.01 5.92 12.37
CA ASN A 161 9.95 6.59 11.07
C ASN A 161 8.51 6.68 10.50
N THR A 162 7.50 6.25 11.27
CA THR A 162 6.11 6.18 10.80
C THR A 162 5.09 6.84 11.73
N VAL A 163 5.54 7.39 12.87
CA VAL A 163 4.70 8.10 13.83
C VAL A 163 4.52 9.56 13.46
N SER A 164 3.44 10.20 13.96
CA SER A 164 3.18 11.62 13.81
C SER A 164 3.43 12.36 15.12
N GLU A 165 3.91 13.61 15.03
CA GLU A 165 4.01 14.51 16.17
C GLU A 165 2.64 15.13 16.55
N HIS A 166 1.67 15.08 15.63
CA HIS A 166 0.38 15.75 15.77
C HIS A 166 -0.69 14.90 16.46
N GLY A 167 -0.44 13.58 16.63
CA GLY A 167 -1.41 12.70 17.28
C GLY A 167 -0.97 11.23 17.30
N THR A 168 -1.93 10.37 17.63
CA THR A 168 -1.72 8.93 17.60
C THR A 168 -1.88 8.38 16.19
N VAL A 169 -1.20 7.27 15.90
CA VAL A 169 -1.31 6.56 14.62
C VAL A 169 -1.66 5.09 14.83
N THR A 170 -2.27 4.48 13.84
CA THR A 170 -2.51 3.02 13.79
C THR A 170 -1.48 2.39 12.88
N ARG A 171 -0.81 1.30 13.33
CA ARG A 171 0.18 0.57 12.55
C ARG A 171 0.04 -0.94 12.71
N GLY A 172 0.30 -1.67 11.66
CA GLY A 172 0.46 -3.11 11.72
C GLY A 172 1.84 -3.47 12.28
N VAL A 173 1.93 -3.72 13.59
CA VAL A 173 3.19 -4.14 14.23
C VAL A 173 3.54 -5.55 13.78
N CYS A 174 4.73 -5.71 13.19
CA CYS A 174 5.21 -6.98 12.67
C CYS A 174 6.00 -7.74 13.74
N HIS A 175 5.60 -8.98 13.99
CA HIS A 175 6.40 -9.94 14.73
C HIS A 175 7.25 -10.73 13.73
N VAL A 176 8.57 -10.60 13.84
CA VAL A 176 9.54 -11.17 12.90
C VAL A 176 10.43 -12.13 13.65
N ASN A 177 10.60 -13.35 13.14
CA ASN A 177 11.48 -14.35 13.76
C ASN A 177 12.97 -14.11 13.42
N GLU A 178 13.83 -14.93 14.00
CA GLU A 178 15.30 -14.83 13.83
C GLU A 178 15.77 -15.02 12.38
N GLN A 179 14.96 -15.67 11.54
CA GLN A 179 15.23 -15.89 10.13
C GLN A 179 14.77 -14.71 9.26
N GLY A 180 14.19 -13.66 9.85
CA GLY A 180 13.66 -12.51 9.13
C GLY A 180 12.29 -12.75 8.48
N MET A 181 11.58 -13.81 8.90
CA MET A 181 10.27 -14.16 8.39
C MET A 181 9.18 -13.58 9.29
N LEU A 182 8.09 -13.17 8.67
CA LEU A 182 6.92 -12.66 9.37
C LEU A 182 6.17 -13.80 10.06
N ASP A 183 6.00 -13.70 11.38
CA ASP A 183 5.14 -14.61 12.13
C ASP A 183 3.70 -14.10 12.15
N ARG A 184 3.51 -12.79 12.37
CA ARG A 184 2.19 -12.16 12.37
C ARG A 184 2.28 -10.63 12.28
N VAL A 185 1.18 -10.00 11.87
CA VAL A 185 0.95 -8.56 11.96
C VAL A 185 -0.16 -8.29 12.97
N VAL A 186 0.10 -7.41 13.91
CA VAL A 186 -0.89 -6.99 14.92
C VAL A 186 -1.25 -5.55 14.67
N GLU A 187 -2.49 -5.30 14.29
CA GLU A 187 -3.03 -3.94 14.18
C GLU A 187 -3.00 -3.28 15.56
N THR A 188 -2.20 -2.24 15.72
CA THR A 188 -2.00 -1.54 16.99
C THR A 188 -2.44 -0.09 16.83
N PHE A 189 -3.40 0.28 17.64
CA PHE A 189 -4.05 1.58 17.60
C PHE A 189 -3.37 2.55 18.57
N HIS A 190 -3.55 3.87 18.36
CA HIS A 190 -3.14 4.94 19.27
C HIS A 190 -1.65 4.98 19.61
N LEU A 191 -0.78 4.51 18.72
CA LEU A 191 0.66 4.59 18.88
C LEU A 191 1.15 6.05 18.89
N LYS A 192 1.91 6.41 19.94
CA LYS A 192 2.44 7.76 20.13
C LYS A 192 3.87 7.73 20.65
N PRO A 193 4.77 8.60 20.12
CA PRO A 193 6.10 8.79 20.70
C PRO A 193 6.00 9.46 22.09
N CYS A 194 6.82 8.98 23.03
CA CYS A 194 6.89 9.47 24.40
C CYS A 194 8.23 10.15 24.68
N ALA A 195 8.29 10.97 25.74
CA ALA A 195 9.47 11.74 26.12
C ALA A 195 10.71 10.89 26.50
N ASP A 196 10.49 9.61 26.82
CA ASP A 196 11.56 8.63 27.14
C ASP A 196 12.15 7.96 25.87
N GLY A 197 11.75 8.42 24.68
CA GLY A 197 12.22 7.90 23.39
C GLY A 197 11.55 6.60 22.97
N LYS A 198 10.58 6.08 23.72
CA LYS A 198 9.80 4.90 23.39
C LYS A 198 8.48 5.28 22.74
N ILE A 199 7.85 4.31 22.10
CA ILE A 199 6.53 4.49 21.48
C ILE A 199 5.54 3.61 22.25
N ARG A 200 4.41 4.18 22.66
CA ARG A 200 3.38 3.48 23.43
C ARG A 200 2.06 3.45 22.68
N ASP A 201 1.34 2.37 22.90
CA ASP A 201 -0.09 2.31 22.59
C ASP A 201 -0.83 3.00 23.74
N ILE A 202 -1.37 4.19 23.51
CA ILE A 202 -2.07 5.01 24.50
C ILE A 202 -3.53 4.56 24.52
N GLN A 203 -3.94 3.88 25.59
CA GLN A 203 -5.31 3.39 25.79
C GLN A 203 -6.04 4.22 26.84
N GLU A 204 -7.37 4.19 26.81
CA GLU A 204 -8.21 4.93 27.78
C GLU A 204 -7.99 4.47 29.23
N ASP A 205 -7.72 3.18 29.43
CA ASP A 205 -7.54 2.56 30.74
C ASP A 205 -6.08 2.55 31.24
N GLY A 206 -5.18 3.24 30.54
CA GLY A 206 -3.77 3.33 30.88
C GLY A 206 -2.85 3.00 29.68
N ASP A 207 -1.54 3.06 29.93
CA ASP A 207 -0.56 2.77 28.89
C ASP A 207 -0.59 1.28 28.51
N GLY A 208 -0.81 1.00 27.23
CA GLY A 208 -0.69 -0.32 26.63
C GLY A 208 0.77 -0.74 26.39
N PRO A 209 1.01 -1.67 25.48
CA PRO A 209 2.35 -2.16 25.15
C PRO A 209 3.32 -1.03 24.77
N VAL A 210 4.58 -1.24 25.15
CA VAL A 210 5.69 -0.33 24.85
C VAL A 210 6.54 -0.95 23.75
N TYR A 211 6.84 -0.18 22.72
CA TYR A 211 7.61 -0.61 21.56
C TYR A 211 8.95 0.12 21.46
N ALA A 212 9.96 -0.60 21.01
CA ALA A 212 11.23 0.00 20.64
C ALA A 212 11.08 0.83 19.34
N PRO A 213 11.84 1.91 19.16
CA PRO A 213 11.81 2.73 17.95
C PRO A 213 12.00 1.91 16.66
N GLU A 214 12.83 0.86 16.71
CA GLU A 214 13.20 -0.01 15.60
C GLU A 214 12.22 -1.17 15.38
N THR A 215 11.10 -1.21 16.13
CA THR A 215 10.07 -2.23 15.92
C THR A 215 9.56 -2.17 14.48
N PRO A 216 9.60 -3.28 13.72
CA PRO A 216 9.14 -3.28 12.34
C PRO A 216 7.61 -3.14 12.26
N VAL A 217 7.15 -2.27 11.37
CA VAL A 217 5.72 -2.09 11.08
C VAL A 217 5.43 -2.20 9.60
N SER A 218 4.26 -2.72 9.29
CA SER A 218 3.70 -2.76 7.95
C SER A 218 3.09 -1.41 7.57
N MET A 219 3.46 -0.93 6.39
CA MET A 219 2.84 0.22 5.74
C MET A 219 2.14 -0.19 4.44
N ASN A 220 1.63 -1.42 4.38
CA ASN A 220 0.97 -2.02 3.20
C ASN A 220 1.86 -2.10 1.96
N PHE A 221 3.15 -2.30 2.12
CA PHE A 221 4.07 -2.52 1.02
C PHE A 221 4.41 -4.01 0.93
N TRP A 222 3.65 -4.74 0.14
CA TRP A 222 3.71 -6.19 0.01
C TRP A 222 4.09 -6.60 -1.41
N GLY A 223 4.85 -7.69 -1.53
CA GLY A 223 5.24 -8.30 -2.79
C GLY A 223 4.82 -9.76 -2.87
N PHE A 224 4.26 -10.16 -4.01
CA PHE A 224 3.74 -11.50 -4.25
C PHE A 224 3.89 -11.92 -5.71
N THR A 225 3.61 -13.20 -5.96
CA THR A 225 3.35 -13.75 -7.29
C THR A 225 1.83 -13.81 -7.56
N PRO A 226 1.39 -13.99 -8.81
CA PRO A 226 -0.03 -14.09 -9.15
C PRO A 226 -0.79 -15.21 -8.45
N TRP A 227 -0.10 -16.20 -7.89
CA TRP A 227 -0.70 -17.25 -7.05
C TRP A 227 -1.59 -16.69 -5.92
N LEU A 228 -1.26 -15.52 -5.39
CA LEU A 228 -2.05 -14.91 -4.32
C LEU A 228 -3.51 -14.65 -4.74
N PHE A 229 -3.78 -14.41 -6.03
CA PHE A 229 -5.16 -14.14 -6.48
C PHE A 229 -6.12 -15.31 -6.26
N GLU A 230 -5.64 -16.55 -6.30
CA GLU A 230 -6.45 -17.73 -5.96
C GLU A 230 -6.86 -17.71 -4.48
N LYS A 231 -5.93 -17.32 -3.61
CA LYS A 231 -6.18 -17.22 -2.16
C LYS A 231 -7.08 -16.05 -1.82
N LEU A 232 -6.89 -14.91 -2.48
CA LEU A 232 -7.77 -13.74 -2.36
C LEU A 232 -9.22 -14.09 -2.74
N ASP A 233 -9.42 -14.80 -3.85
CA ASP A 233 -10.76 -15.18 -4.35
C ASP A 233 -11.48 -16.11 -3.37
N ALA A 234 -10.79 -17.16 -2.90
CA ALA A 234 -11.34 -18.09 -1.93
C ALA A 234 -11.72 -17.39 -0.62
N TYR A 235 -10.78 -16.60 -0.08
CA TYR A 235 -10.98 -15.86 1.16
C TYR A 235 -12.11 -14.83 1.08
N PHE A 236 -12.23 -14.12 -0.04
CA PHE A 236 -13.29 -13.15 -0.25
C PHE A 236 -14.67 -13.80 -0.32
N LYS A 237 -14.77 -14.95 -0.99
CA LYS A 237 -16.01 -15.72 -1.04
C LYS A 237 -16.45 -16.21 0.34
N ASP A 238 -15.51 -16.68 1.15
CA ASP A 238 -15.80 -17.12 2.52
C ASP A 238 -16.17 -15.96 3.43
N PHE A 239 -15.49 -14.82 3.29
CA PHE A 239 -15.85 -13.58 3.96
C PHE A 239 -17.29 -13.17 3.64
N LEU A 240 -17.69 -13.16 2.36
CA LEU A 240 -19.07 -12.80 1.95
C LEU A 240 -20.12 -13.75 2.52
N ARG A 241 -19.84 -15.07 2.55
CA ARG A 241 -20.74 -16.07 3.15
C ARG A 241 -20.93 -15.89 4.66
N ALA A 242 -19.91 -15.37 5.33
CA ALA A 242 -19.92 -15.15 6.77
C ALA A 242 -20.48 -13.78 7.19
N LEU A 243 -20.80 -12.89 6.24
CA LEU A 243 -21.38 -11.59 6.56
C LEU A 243 -22.81 -11.76 7.07
N PRO A 244 -23.17 -11.06 8.18
CA PRO A 244 -24.57 -10.94 8.57
C PRO A 244 -25.42 -10.24 7.48
N ASP A 245 -26.69 -10.59 7.42
CA ASP A 245 -27.62 -9.89 6.55
C ASP A 245 -27.64 -8.38 6.86
N GLY A 246 -27.57 -7.56 5.81
CA GLY A 246 -27.58 -6.11 5.94
C GLY A 246 -26.29 -5.48 6.45
N GLU A 247 -25.16 -6.21 6.49
CA GLU A 247 -23.87 -5.64 6.89
C GLU A 247 -23.36 -4.60 5.88
N LEU A 248 -23.16 -3.35 6.33
CA LEU A 248 -22.85 -2.20 5.48
C LEU A 248 -21.38 -1.74 5.53
N LYS A 249 -20.60 -2.14 6.56
CA LYS A 249 -19.32 -1.51 6.86
C LYS A 249 -18.13 -2.47 6.94
N LYS A 250 -18.37 -3.76 7.20
CA LYS A 250 -17.29 -4.74 7.42
C LYS A 250 -16.41 -4.87 6.18
N GLU A 251 -15.10 -4.92 6.38
CA GLU A 251 -14.09 -4.99 5.33
C GLU A 251 -13.30 -6.30 5.40
N CYS A 252 -12.95 -6.81 4.25
CA CYS A 252 -12.06 -7.95 4.05
C CYS A 252 -10.64 -7.40 3.83
N LEU A 253 -9.76 -7.56 4.83
CA LEU A 253 -8.46 -6.92 4.87
C LEU A 253 -7.33 -7.87 4.43
N LEU A 254 -6.42 -7.37 3.61
CA LEU A 254 -5.26 -8.13 3.15
C LEU A 254 -4.36 -8.64 4.30
N PRO A 255 -4.02 -7.84 5.32
CA PRO A 255 -3.23 -8.35 6.44
C PRO A 255 -3.88 -9.53 7.19
N SER A 256 -5.21 -9.55 7.27
CA SER A 256 -5.94 -10.67 7.90
C SER A 256 -5.79 -11.96 7.10
N LEU A 257 -5.94 -11.90 5.77
CA LEU A 257 -5.69 -13.05 4.90
C LEU A 257 -4.24 -13.54 5.02
N ILE A 258 -3.28 -12.62 4.98
CA ILE A 258 -1.85 -12.97 5.10
C ILE A 258 -1.59 -13.69 6.42
N GLY A 259 -2.12 -13.18 7.54
CA GLY A 259 -2.00 -13.84 8.84
C GLY A 259 -2.58 -15.25 8.85
N GLU A 260 -3.78 -15.45 8.31
CA GLU A 260 -4.38 -16.79 8.22
C GLU A 260 -3.58 -17.75 7.34
N LEU A 261 -3.03 -17.30 6.22
CA LEU A 261 -2.21 -18.15 5.36
C LEU A 261 -0.89 -18.54 6.03
N ILE A 262 -0.28 -17.63 6.80
CA ILE A 262 0.91 -17.93 7.62
C ILE A 262 0.57 -18.96 8.71
N ASP A 263 -0.50 -18.76 9.46
CA ASP A 263 -0.94 -19.67 10.52
C ASP A 263 -1.25 -21.08 10.00
N ARG A 264 -1.72 -21.20 8.74
CA ARG A 264 -1.96 -22.50 8.07
C ARG A 264 -0.70 -23.09 7.43
N GLY A 265 0.43 -22.39 7.44
CA GLY A 265 1.67 -22.83 6.75
C GLY A 265 1.56 -22.80 5.22
N GLU A 266 0.60 -22.06 4.68
CA GLU A 266 0.38 -21.93 3.23
C GLU A 266 1.17 -20.76 2.62
N LEU A 267 1.64 -19.81 3.43
CA LEU A 267 2.40 -18.65 3.02
C LEU A 267 3.56 -18.38 3.97
N SER A 268 4.72 -18.10 3.41
CA SER A 268 5.91 -17.61 4.10
C SER A 268 6.25 -16.22 3.58
N VAL A 269 6.44 -15.24 4.46
CA VAL A 269 6.68 -13.85 4.07
C VAL A 269 8.01 -13.36 4.64
N SER A 270 8.95 -12.97 3.77
CA SER A 270 10.19 -12.32 4.19
C SER A 270 9.95 -10.84 4.52
N VAL A 271 10.52 -10.36 5.62
CA VAL A 271 10.43 -8.96 6.05
C VAL A 271 11.73 -8.24 5.71
N LEU A 272 11.68 -7.40 4.69
CA LEU A 272 12.81 -6.59 4.23
C LEU A 272 12.87 -5.32 5.07
N ARG A 273 13.98 -5.09 5.77
CA ARG A 273 14.18 -3.86 6.55
C ARG A 273 14.53 -2.71 5.61
N SER A 274 13.83 -1.60 5.75
CA SER A 274 14.15 -0.36 5.06
C SER A 274 14.50 0.74 6.07
N SER A 275 15.63 1.39 5.87
CA SER A 275 15.99 2.61 6.59
C SER A 275 15.37 3.87 5.98
N ALA A 276 14.62 3.73 4.88
CA ALA A 276 13.92 4.84 4.27
C ALA A 276 12.91 5.44 5.25
N ARG A 277 12.81 6.76 5.26
CA ARG A 277 11.73 7.42 5.98
C ARG A 277 10.45 7.26 5.19
N TRP A 278 9.47 6.61 5.82
CA TRP A 278 8.10 6.61 5.33
C TRP A 278 7.40 7.89 5.80
N PHE A 279 6.57 8.47 4.96
CA PHE A 279 5.62 9.49 5.38
C PHE A 279 4.36 9.43 4.51
N GLY A 280 3.24 9.79 5.13
CA GLY A 280 1.93 9.90 4.51
C GLY A 280 1.19 11.07 5.14
N MET A 281 0.00 11.37 4.64
CA MET A 281 -0.84 12.43 5.18
C MET A 281 -1.91 11.84 6.08
N THR A 282 -1.54 11.53 7.33
CA THR A 282 -2.49 11.07 8.35
C THR A 282 -3.33 12.23 8.87
N TYR A 283 -2.69 13.36 9.11
CA TYR A 283 -3.28 14.61 9.56
C TYR A 283 -3.08 15.72 8.51
N HIS A 284 -3.97 16.72 8.51
CA HIS A 284 -3.85 17.85 7.58
C HIS A 284 -2.53 18.63 7.82
N GLU A 285 -2.11 18.68 9.06
CA GLU A 285 -0.88 19.33 9.53
C GLU A 285 0.40 18.64 9.01
N ASP A 286 0.32 17.37 8.68
CA ASP A 286 1.45 16.63 8.09
C ASP A 286 1.86 17.18 6.71
N LYS A 287 0.96 17.91 6.00
CA LYS A 287 1.21 18.40 4.64
C LYS A 287 2.49 19.25 4.53
N GLU A 288 2.68 20.19 5.44
CA GLU A 288 3.87 21.06 5.41
C GLU A 288 5.16 20.28 5.66
N MET A 289 5.13 19.30 6.56
CA MET A 289 6.26 18.41 6.82
C MET A 289 6.59 17.61 5.57
N VAL A 290 5.59 16.97 4.94
CA VAL A 290 5.77 16.17 3.71
C VAL A 290 6.33 17.03 2.58
N GLN A 291 5.82 18.23 2.36
CA GLN A 291 6.34 19.16 1.34
C GLN A 291 7.81 19.50 1.57
N ARG A 292 8.20 19.78 2.81
CA ARG A 292 9.60 20.07 3.16
C ARG A 292 10.53 18.87 2.92
N GLU A 293 10.08 17.68 3.28
CA GLU A 293 10.87 16.45 3.07
C GLU A 293 11.05 16.15 1.58
N LEU A 294 9.99 16.28 0.77
CA LEU A 294 10.07 16.11 -0.69
C LEU A 294 11.00 17.17 -1.32
N GLN A 295 10.90 18.45 -0.89
CA GLN A 295 11.80 19.50 -1.36
C GLN A 295 13.27 19.15 -1.08
N LYS A 296 13.59 18.67 0.12
CA LYS A 296 14.94 18.24 0.47
C LYS A 296 15.47 17.14 -0.45
N LEU A 297 14.60 16.20 -0.83
CA LEU A 297 14.97 15.11 -1.73
C LEU A 297 15.26 15.61 -3.16
N HIS A 298 14.51 16.60 -3.64
CA HIS A 298 14.81 17.28 -4.91
C HIS A 298 16.12 18.09 -4.82
N ASP A 299 16.31 18.85 -3.75
CA ASP A 299 17.52 19.66 -3.54
C ASP A 299 18.79 18.80 -3.41
N ALA A 300 18.65 17.60 -2.84
CA ALA A 300 19.73 16.61 -2.74
C ALA A 300 19.96 15.82 -4.07
N GLY A 301 19.19 16.09 -5.12
CA GLY A 301 19.31 15.40 -6.40
C GLY A 301 18.83 13.94 -6.39
N VAL A 302 18.09 13.51 -5.37
CA VAL A 302 17.47 12.17 -5.31
C VAL A 302 16.38 12.06 -6.38
N TYR A 303 15.63 13.13 -6.57
CA TYR A 303 14.66 13.28 -7.65
C TYR A 303 15.06 14.36 -8.65
N PRO A 304 14.72 14.21 -9.94
CA PRO A 304 14.94 15.25 -10.94
C PRO A 304 14.05 16.47 -10.64
N LYS A 305 14.32 17.59 -11.34
CA LYS A 305 13.54 18.82 -11.17
C LYS A 305 12.03 18.59 -11.33
N THR A 306 11.62 17.69 -12.23
CA THR A 306 10.23 17.26 -12.38
C THR A 306 10.15 15.74 -12.58
N LEU A 307 9.18 15.07 -11.97
CA LEU A 307 8.94 13.64 -12.16
C LEU A 307 8.21 13.33 -13.47
N ARG A 308 7.63 14.33 -14.14
CA ARG A 308 6.80 14.20 -15.34
C ARG A 308 7.57 14.43 -16.66
N ALA A 309 8.89 14.64 -16.58
CA ALA A 309 9.74 14.82 -17.76
C ALA A 309 10.11 13.49 -18.43
#